data_8ca9e72b53c630ac7e6a263bafeeef92
#
_entry.id   8ca9e72b53c630ac7e6a263bafeeef92
#
_cell.length_a   1.000
_cell.length_b   1.000
_cell.length_c   1.000
_cell.angle_alpha   90.00
_cell.angle_beta   90.00
_cell.angle_gamma   90.00
#
_symmetry.space_group_name_H-M   'P 1'
#
loop_
_entity.id
_entity.type
_entity.pdbx_description
1 polymer ?
#
loop_
_entity_poly.entity_id
_entity_poly.type
_entity_poly.pdbx_seq_one_letter_code
_entity_poly.pdbx_strand_id
1 'polypeptide(L)'
;DVDTSTLVDIHLPTVDEQQALNSKLSAELSAFIRTNEPAGVTISIGGEIGEVGTNNSTEPELRAYMDAYNANLQKLAPGKAGLSKISVLTGTSHGGTVLADGSLAKVTIAFDVLRDLSRVARKEYGMGGTVQHGASTVPEENFHQFVQNEAIEVHLATNFATMFFDNIPADFKAEMYAWLDVNSAGDRKPDMTNEQFYYKSRKNAIGPFKAKSYALPEEAKQKLSSAWEAQFDKLFDLLGLKDTKQFTTKFITSAKIAPVLADYVKQDVAAEDVSDLAD
;
A
#
# COMPACT_ATOMS: atom_id res chain seq x y z
N ASP A 1 -6.13 -1.39 -2.37
CA ASP A 1 -6.73 -1.99 -1.17
C ASP A 1 -7.68 -0.97 -0.51
N VAL A 2 -8.69 -1.49 0.15
CA VAL A 2 -9.57 -0.71 1.04
C VAL A 2 -8.97 -0.81 2.44
N ASP A 3 -8.25 0.22 2.85
CA ASP A 3 -7.64 0.29 4.17
C ASP A 3 -8.52 1.15 5.10
N THR A 4 -9.22 0.48 5.98
CA THR A 4 -10.00 1.07 7.08
C THR A 4 -9.51 0.60 8.44
N SER A 5 -8.32 -0.01 8.49
CA SER A 5 -7.72 -0.61 9.69
C SER A 5 -7.45 0.39 10.83
N THR A 6 -7.28 1.66 10.50
CA THR A 6 -7.16 2.74 11.50
C THR A 6 -8.42 2.95 12.36
N LEU A 7 -9.53 2.30 11.98
CA LEU A 7 -10.79 2.34 12.70
C LEU A 7 -10.99 1.14 13.64
N VAL A 8 -10.00 0.25 13.72
CA VAL A 8 -9.98 -0.82 14.71
C VAL A 8 -9.75 -0.20 16.10
N ASP A 9 -10.62 -0.51 17.04
CA ASP A 9 -10.48 -0.07 18.42
C ASP A 9 -10.14 -1.25 19.33
N ILE A 10 -8.85 -1.45 19.56
CA ILE A 10 -8.31 -2.54 20.40
C ILE A 10 -8.70 -2.44 21.88
N HIS A 11 -9.30 -1.33 22.32
CA HIS A 11 -9.77 -1.15 23.71
C HIS A 11 -11.17 -1.73 23.94
N LEU A 12 -11.87 -2.14 22.87
CA LEU A 12 -13.17 -2.77 22.98
C LEU A 12 -13.05 -4.23 23.50
N PRO A 13 -14.07 -4.73 24.22
CA PRO A 13 -13.96 -5.99 24.97
C PRO A 13 -13.75 -7.24 24.10
N THR A 14 -14.33 -7.27 22.89
CA THR A 14 -14.29 -8.44 22.02
C THR A 14 -13.68 -8.11 20.67
N VAL A 15 -13.08 -9.11 20.01
CA VAL A 15 -12.50 -8.94 18.66
C VAL A 15 -13.59 -8.54 17.65
N ASP A 16 -14.80 -9.04 17.79
CA ASP A 16 -15.92 -8.65 16.93
C ASP A 16 -16.24 -7.16 17.05
N GLU A 17 -16.30 -6.63 18.27
CA GLU A 17 -16.50 -5.20 18.51
C GLU A 17 -15.32 -4.37 17.97
N GLN A 18 -14.09 -4.82 18.19
CA GLN A 18 -12.88 -4.16 17.70
C GLN A 18 -12.87 -4.01 16.17
N GLN A 19 -13.32 -5.03 15.45
CA GLN A 19 -13.34 -5.08 13.98
C GLN A 19 -14.64 -4.52 13.35
N ALA A 20 -15.66 -4.22 14.14
CA ALA A 20 -16.99 -3.90 13.63
C ALA A 20 -17.03 -2.70 12.65
N LEU A 21 -16.35 -1.61 12.98
CA LEU A 21 -16.34 -0.42 12.15
C LEU A 21 -15.45 -0.61 10.91
N ASN A 22 -14.29 -1.25 11.07
CA ASN A 22 -13.39 -1.59 10.01
C ASN A 22 -14.11 -2.43 8.93
N SER A 23 -14.70 -3.55 9.32
CA SER A 23 -15.42 -4.46 8.42
C SER A 23 -16.63 -3.81 7.74
N LYS A 24 -17.38 -2.97 8.47
CA LYS A 24 -18.55 -2.25 7.95
C LYS A 24 -18.16 -1.31 6.81
N LEU A 25 -17.20 -0.42 7.05
CA LEU A 25 -16.77 0.55 6.04
C LEU A 25 -16.06 -0.10 4.85
N SER A 26 -15.28 -1.15 5.08
CA SER A 26 -14.72 -1.96 3.99
C SER A 26 -15.81 -2.54 3.10
N ALA A 27 -16.90 -3.03 3.67
CA ALA A 27 -18.03 -3.55 2.90
C ALA A 27 -18.78 -2.46 2.13
N GLU A 28 -18.97 -1.28 2.71
CA GLU A 28 -19.59 -0.13 2.05
C GLU A 28 -18.78 0.33 0.83
N LEU A 29 -17.47 0.49 1.00
CA LEU A 29 -16.56 0.86 -0.08
C LEU A 29 -16.47 -0.24 -1.17
N SER A 30 -16.46 -1.51 -0.77
CA SER A 30 -16.51 -2.62 -1.71
C SER A 30 -17.81 -2.63 -2.51
N ALA A 31 -18.95 -2.39 -1.89
CA ALA A 31 -20.24 -2.29 -2.58
C ALA A 31 -20.25 -1.13 -3.59
N PHE A 32 -19.67 0.01 -3.22
CA PHE A 32 -19.49 1.13 -4.14
C PHE A 32 -18.62 0.76 -5.34
N ILE A 33 -17.48 0.10 -5.12
CA ILE A 33 -16.60 -0.37 -6.20
C ILE A 33 -17.37 -1.33 -7.13
N ARG A 34 -18.09 -2.31 -6.58
CA ARG A 34 -18.86 -3.28 -7.36
C ARG A 34 -19.99 -2.67 -8.18
N THR A 35 -20.51 -1.54 -7.74
CA THR A 35 -21.56 -0.80 -8.48
C THR A 35 -20.96 0.01 -9.63
N ASN A 36 -19.73 0.47 -9.49
CA ASN A 36 -19.08 1.37 -10.45
C ASN A 36 -18.01 0.68 -11.32
N GLU A 37 -17.72 -0.61 -11.11
CA GLU A 37 -16.76 -1.32 -11.96
C GLU A 37 -17.31 -1.49 -13.38
N PRO A 38 -16.44 -1.41 -14.41
CA PRO A 38 -16.87 -1.55 -15.80
C PRO A 38 -17.46 -2.94 -16.08
N ALA A 39 -18.39 -3.01 -17.01
CA ALA A 39 -19.00 -4.27 -17.42
C ALA A 39 -17.93 -5.30 -17.87
N GLY A 40 -18.01 -6.52 -17.34
CA GLY A 40 -17.05 -7.60 -17.63
C GLY A 40 -15.72 -7.49 -16.89
N VAL A 41 -15.54 -6.50 -16.00
CA VAL A 41 -14.38 -6.36 -15.14
C VAL A 41 -14.76 -6.64 -13.71
N THR A 42 -14.00 -7.49 -13.03
CA THR A 42 -14.08 -7.66 -11.58
C THR A 42 -12.80 -7.11 -10.97
N ILE A 43 -12.89 -5.96 -10.31
CA ILE A 43 -11.74 -5.31 -9.68
C ILE A 43 -11.29 -6.16 -8.49
N SER A 44 -9.98 -6.49 -8.42
CA SER A 44 -9.40 -7.12 -7.24
C SER A 44 -9.41 -6.12 -6.07
N ILE A 45 -10.09 -6.46 -4.99
CA ILE A 45 -10.16 -5.64 -3.78
C ILE A 45 -9.43 -6.35 -2.66
N GLY A 46 -8.48 -5.67 -2.02
CA GLY A 46 -7.87 -6.11 -0.77
C GLY A 46 -8.50 -5.39 0.42
N GLY A 47 -8.54 -6.05 1.57
CA GLY A 47 -8.85 -5.43 2.86
C GLY A 47 -7.65 -5.42 3.78
N GLU A 48 -7.76 -4.79 4.95
CA GLU A 48 -6.73 -4.76 5.97
C GLU A 48 -7.34 -4.93 7.37
N ILE A 49 -6.82 -5.89 8.16
CA ILE A 49 -7.42 -6.27 9.46
C ILE A 49 -6.66 -5.75 10.67
N GLY A 50 -5.38 -5.40 10.52
CA GLY A 50 -4.52 -5.05 11.64
C GLY A 50 -4.43 -3.56 11.90
N GLU A 51 -4.35 -3.17 13.17
CA GLU A 51 -3.84 -1.86 13.54
C GLU A 51 -2.33 -1.82 13.34
N VAL A 52 -1.84 -0.77 12.67
CA VAL A 52 -0.42 -0.62 12.37
C VAL A 52 0.36 -0.39 13.66
N GLY A 53 1.30 -1.29 13.96
CA GLY A 53 2.40 -1.02 14.88
C GLY A 53 2.29 -1.60 16.30
N THR A 54 1.28 -2.42 16.64
CA THR A 54 1.17 -2.97 17.99
C THR A 54 1.40 -4.47 18.09
N ASN A 55 0.55 -5.30 17.49
CA ASN A 55 0.64 -6.77 17.57
C ASN A 55 0.49 -7.40 16.20
N ASN A 56 1.02 -8.60 16.03
CA ASN A 56 0.76 -9.40 14.83
C ASN A 56 -0.71 -9.76 14.74
N SER A 57 -1.25 -9.80 13.52
CA SER A 57 -2.61 -10.23 13.25
C SER A 57 -2.81 -11.70 13.63
N THR A 58 -4.02 -12.04 14.04
CA THR A 58 -4.41 -13.37 14.50
C THR A 58 -5.57 -13.96 13.68
N GLU A 59 -5.73 -15.29 13.73
CA GLU A 59 -6.86 -15.94 13.08
C GLU A 59 -8.23 -15.48 13.60
N PRO A 60 -8.45 -15.27 14.92
CA PRO A 60 -9.71 -14.70 15.41
C PRO A 60 -10.02 -13.33 14.83
N GLU A 61 -9.02 -12.43 14.69
CA GLU A 61 -9.23 -11.11 14.07
C GLU A 61 -9.61 -11.25 12.59
N LEU A 62 -8.95 -12.14 11.84
CA LEU A 62 -9.30 -12.40 10.45
C LEU A 62 -10.74 -12.90 10.32
N ARG A 63 -11.18 -13.84 11.16
CA ARG A 63 -12.54 -14.37 11.12
C ARG A 63 -13.56 -13.29 11.51
N ALA A 64 -13.34 -12.56 12.59
CA ALA A 64 -14.24 -11.49 13.03
C ALA A 64 -14.42 -10.42 11.92
N TYR A 65 -13.31 -9.99 11.31
CA TYR A 65 -13.36 -9.04 10.20
C TYR A 65 -14.12 -9.60 9.00
N MET A 66 -13.79 -10.81 8.53
CA MET A 66 -14.35 -11.37 7.30
C MET A 66 -15.82 -11.78 7.46
N ASP A 67 -16.22 -12.33 8.59
CA ASP A 67 -17.61 -12.72 8.86
C ASP A 67 -18.52 -11.48 8.88
N ALA A 68 -18.10 -10.43 9.58
CA ALA A 68 -18.82 -9.16 9.62
C ALA A 68 -18.81 -8.46 8.25
N TYR A 69 -17.66 -8.45 7.55
CA TYR A 69 -17.54 -7.89 6.19
C TYR A 69 -18.50 -8.58 5.22
N ASN A 70 -18.48 -9.91 5.17
CA ASN A 70 -19.34 -10.68 4.27
C ASN A 70 -20.84 -10.48 4.58
N ALA A 71 -21.21 -10.45 5.86
CA ALA A 71 -22.58 -10.18 6.28
C ALA A 71 -23.06 -8.78 5.84
N ASN A 72 -22.19 -7.76 5.94
CA ASN A 72 -22.48 -6.39 5.51
C ASN A 72 -22.54 -6.29 3.98
N LEU A 73 -21.56 -6.86 3.26
CA LEU A 73 -21.54 -6.82 1.80
C LEU A 73 -22.78 -7.53 1.21
N GLN A 74 -23.19 -8.66 1.77
CA GLN A 74 -24.39 -9.36 1.32
C GLN A 74 -25.66 -8.52 1.44
N LYS A 75 -25.75 -7.62 2.42
CA LYS A 75 -26.88 -6.69 2.56
C LYS A 75 -26.80 -5.54 1.54
N LEU A 76 -25.58 -5.03 1.27
CA LEU A 76 -25.37 -3.85 0.44
C LEU A 76 -25.32 -4.17 -1.06
N ALA A 77 -24.70 -5.31 -1.41
CA ALA A 77 -24.47 -5.75 -2.79
C ALA A 77 -24.65 -7.29 -2.89
N PRO A 78 -25.89 -7.80 -2.82
CA PRO A 78 -26.14 -9.24 -2.83
C PRO A 78 -25.54 -9.94 -4.05
N GLY A 79 -24.83 -11.05 -3.81
CA GLY A 79 -24.23 -11.87 -4.88
C GLY A 79 -23.01 -11.27 -5.57
N LYS A 80 -22.53 -10.13 -5.12
CA LYS A 80 -21.29 -9.53 -5.65
C LYS A 80 -20.04 -10.15 -5.00
N ALA A 81 -18.93 -10.19 -5.75
CA ALA A 81 -17.65 -10.67 -5.26
C ALA A 81 -17.14 -9.82 -4.10
N GLY A 82 -16.66 -10.45 -3.05
CA GLY A 82 -16.04 -9.80 -1.90
C GLY A 82 -14.54 -9.49 -2.13
N LEU A 83 -13.80 -9.50 -1.02
CA LEU A 83 -12.34 -9.32 -1.03
C LEU A 83 -11.65 -10.50 -1.72
N SER A 84 -10.61 -10.20 -2.46
CA SER A 84 -9.76 -11.19 -3.12
C SER A 84 -8.49 -11.50 -2.33
N LYS A 85 -8.11 -10.63 -1.41
CA LYS A 85 -6.88 -10.68 -0.61
C LYS A 85 -7.06 -9.89 0.68
N ILE A 86 -6.18 -10.13 1.65
CA ILE A 86 -6.24 -9.49 2.98
C ILE A 86 -4.85 -9.11 3.48
N SER A 87 -4.68 -7.85 3.82
CA SER A 87 -3.46 -7.34 4.44
C SER A 87 -3.45 -7.64 5.93
N VAL A 88 -2.32 -8.09 6.43
CA VAL A 88 -2.14 -8.51 7.83
C VAL A 88 -0.86 -7.92 8.42
N LEU A 89 -0.86 -7.71 9.73
CA LEU A 89 0.30 -7.20 10.46
C LEU A 89 1.20 -8.36 10.91
N THR A 90 2.49 -8.24 10.62
CA THR A 90 3.51 -9.29 10.88
C THR A 90 4.77 -8.76 11.55
N GLY A 91 4.64 -7.65 12.28
CA GLY A 91 5.77 -7.01 12.97
C GLY A 91 6.47 -5.92 12.17
N THR A 92 5.98 -5.57 10.97
CA THR A 92 6.52 -4.45 10.19
C THR A 92 5.82 -3.14 10.55
N SER A 93 6.54 -2.02 10.39
CA SER A 93 5.95 -0.68 10.42
C SER A 93 6.22 0.03 9.10
N HIS A 94 5.28 0.86 8.67
CA HIS A 94 5.47 1.67 7.45
C HIS A 94 6.65 2.63 7.61
N GLY A 95 7.61 2.57 6.66
CA GLY A 95 8.81 3.40 6.64
C GLY A 95 9.93 2.95 7.58
N GLY A 96 9.67 1.98 8.48
CA GLY A 96 10.67 1.45 9.41
C GLY A 96 11.16 2.47 10.45
N THR A 97 12.08 2.03 11.30
CA THR A 97 12.77 2.88 12.28
C THR A 97 14.11 3.32 11.72
N VAL A 98 14.29 4.64 11.56
CA VAL A 98 15.54 5.24 11.09
C VAL A 98 16.48 5.46 12.26
N LEU A 99 17.68 4.89 12.19
CA LEU A 99 18.73 5.10 13.17
C LEU A 99 19.38 6.48 13.01
N ALA A 100 20.16 6.90 13.99
CA ALA A 100 20.79 8.23 14.01
C ALA A 100 21.75 8.47 12.83
N ASP A 101 22.34 7.41 12.28
CA ASP A 101 23.21 7.44 11.10
C ASP A 101 22.45 7.41 9.76
N GLY A 102 21.11 7.44 9.80
CA GLY A 102 20.25 7.36 8.61
C GLY A 102 19.97 5.95 8.10
N SER A 103 20.60 4.92 8.66
CA SER A 103 20.31 3.53 8.33
C SER A 103 18.97 3.07 8.92
N LEU A 104 18.43 1.96 8.41
CA LEU A 104 17.20 1.38 8.91
C LEU A 104 17.49 0.29 9.96
N ALA A 105 16.72 0.31 11.05
CA ALA A 105 16.73 -0.80 12.00
C ALA A 105 16.27 -2.08 11.31
N LYS A 106 16.91 -3.19 11.65
CA LYS A 106 16.50 -4.51 11.13
C LYS A 106 15.12 -4.86 11.65
N VAL A 107 14.27 -5.31 10.73
CA VAL A 107 12.91 -5.76 11.02
C VAL A 107 12.87 -7.29 10.96
N THR A 108 12.22 -7.89 11.94
CA THR A 108 11.91 -9.33 11.93
C THR A 108 10.44 -9.51 11.58
N ILE A 109 10.17 -10.29 10.54
CA ILE A 109 8.80 -10.61 10.12
C ILE A 109 8.39 -11.95 10.71
N ALA A 110 7.16 -12.03 11.21
CA ALA A 110 6.49 -13.27 11.57
C ALA A 110 5.93 -13.95 10.31
N PHE A 111 6.79 -14.64 9.57
CA PHE A 111 6.40 -15.30 8.32
C PHE A 111 5.37 -16.42 8.51
N ASP A 112 5.36 -17.06 9.67
CA ASP A 112 4.36 -18.05 10.06
C ASP A 112 2.95 -17.44 10.12
N VAL A 113 2.81 -16.21 10.58
CA VAL A 113 1.53 -15.47 10.56
C VAL A 113 1.03 -15.31 9.12
N LEU A 114 1.89 -14.91 8.18
CA LEU A 114 1.50 -14.82 6.75
C LEU A 114 0.96 -16.16 6.23
N ARG A 115 1.68 -17.24 6.50
CA ARG A 115 1.31 -18.58 6.05
C ARG A 115 -0.02 -19.03 6.64
N ASP A 116 -0.16 -18.92 7.94
CA ASP A 116 -1.31 -19.47 8.65
C ASP A 116 -2.58 -18.69 8.30
N LEU A 117 -2.49 -17.35 8.27
CA LEU A 117 -3.61 -16.50 7.86
C LEU A 117 -3.92 -16.63 6.35
N SER A 118 -2.92 -16.86 5.48
CA SER A 118 -3.16 -17.17 4.06
C SER A 118 -3.99 -18.46 3.89
N ARG A 119 -3.73 -19.45 4.71
CA ARG A 119 -4.47 -20.71 4.67
C ARG A 119 -5.90 -20.55 5.13
N VAL A 120 -6.15 -19.78 6.18
CA VAL A 120 -7.51 -19.43 6.62
C VAL A 120 -8.23 -18.64 5.53
N ALA A 121 -7.60 -17.59 5.00
CA ALA A 121 -8.14 -16.74 3.93
C ALA A 121 -8.59 -17.57 2.72
N ARG A 122 -7.78 -18.53 2.28
CA ARG A 122 -8.13 -19.42 1.15
C ARG A 122 -9.22 -20.42 1.49
N LYS A 123 -9.10 -21.14 2.60
CA LYS A 123 -9.95 -22.27 2.91
C LYS A 123 -11.35 -21.86 3.36
N GLU A 124 -11.45 -20.79 4.14
CA GLU A 124 -12.70 -20.39 4.77
C GLU A 124 -13.40 -19.28 3.97
N TYR A 125 -12.64 -18.40 3.28
CA TYR A 125 -13.20 -17.21 2.63
C TYR A 125 -12.99 -17.16 1.11
N GLY A 126 -12.31 -18.15 0.52
CA GLY A 126 -12.11 -18.22 -0.94
C GLY A 126 -11.23 -17.09 -1.52
N MET A 127 -10.47 -16.40 -0.67
CA MET A 127 -9.51 -15.39 -1.09
C MET A 127 -8.23 -16.01 -1.66
N GLY A 128 -7.38 -15.22 -2.31
CA GLY A 128 -6.06 -15.67 -2.78
C GLY A 128 -5.07 -15.94 -1.64
N GLY A 129 -5.11 -15.14 -0.58
CA GLY A 129 -4.21 -15.24 0.58
C GLY A 129 -3.93 -13.88 1.21
N THR A 130 -2.83 -13.82 1.96
CA THR A 130 -2.39 -12.61 2.67
C THR A 130 -1.50 -11.71 1.82
N VAL A 131 -1.54 -10.42 2.14
CA VAL A 131 -0.69 -9.35 1.59
C VAL A 131 0.24 -8.85 2.66
N GLN A 132 1.51 -8.61 2.32
CA GLN A 132 2.48 -7.99 3.19
C GLN A 132 2.65 -6.50 2.88
N HIS A 133 2.35 -5.64 3.84
CA HIS A 133 2.69 -4.22 3.83
C HIS A 133 4.01 -3.94 4.55
N GLY A 134 4.62 -2.77 4.28
CA GLY A 134 5.84 -2.34 4.98
C GLY A 134 7.10 -3.16 4.70
N ALA A 135 7.12 -3.96 3.63
CA ALA A 135 8.24 -4.84 3.29
C ALA A 135 9.51 -4.10 2.82
N SER A 136 9.46 -2.80 2.56
CA SER A 136 10.63 -2.01 2.10
C SER A 136 11.79 -1.98 3.08
N THR A 137 11.57 -2.37 4.34
CA THR A 137 12.59 -2.40 5.40
C THR A 137 13.10 -3.81 5.70
N VAL A 138 12.57 -4.80 5.00
CA VAL A 138 12.97 -6.20 5.11
C VAL A 138 14.25 -6.40 4.29
N PRO A 139 15.27 -7.09 4.83
CA PRO A 139 16.44 -7.46 4.05
C PRO A 139 16.04 -8.25 2.80
N GLU A 140 16.58 -7.83 1.64
CA GLU A 140 16.16 -8.39 0.34
C GLU A 140 16.40 -9.91 0.25
N GLU A 141 17.44 -10.41 0.90
CA GLU A 141 17.72 -11.85 0.99
C GLU A 141 16.57 -12.66 1.60
N ASN A 142 15.67 -12.01 2.33
CA ASN A 142 14.51 -12.67 2.95
C ASN A 142 13.24 -12.63 2.07
N PHE A 143 13.26 -11.97 0.92
CA PHE A 143 12.07 -11.84 0.07
C PHE A 143 11.50 -13.17 -0.43
N HIS A 144 12.38 -14.17 -0.68
CA HIS A 144 11.93 -15.51 -1.04
C HIS A 144 11.03 -16.16 0.03
N GLN A 145 11.14 -15.73 1.30
CA GLN A 145 10.31 -16.24 2.39
C GLN A 145 8.84 -15.80 2.27
N PHE A 146 8.54 -14.67 1.63
CA PHE A 146 7.15 -14.30 1.36
C PHE A 146 6.46 -15.37 0.52
N VAL A 147 7.10 -15.83 -0.54
CA VAL A 147 6.57 -16.89 -1.40
C VAL A 147 6.46 -18.22 -0.65
N GLN A 148 7.50 -18.60 0.09
CA GLN A 148 7.53 -19.85 0.88
C GLN A 148 6.46 -19.87 1.96
N ASN A 149 6.06 -18.70 2.49
CA ASN A 149 5.03 -18.55 3.48
C ASN A 149 3.69 -18.06 2.90
N GLU A 150 3.50 -18.32 1.60
CA GLU A 150 2.20 -18.25 0.94
C GLU A 150 1.58 -16.83 0.88
N ALA A 151 2.38 -15.77 1.07
CA ALA A 151 1.95 -14.42 0.75
C ALA A 151 1.73 -14.30 -0.77
N ILE A 152 0.62 -13.69 -1.17
CA ILE A 152 0.27 -13.57 -2.59
C ILE A 152 0.64 -12.22 -3.17
N GLU A 153 0.92 -11.24 -2.32
CA GLU A 153 1.26 -9.88 -2.74
C GLU A 153 2.18 -9.24 -1.69
N VAL A 154 3.11 -8.41 -2.15
CA VAL A 154 4.04 -7.64 -1.31
C VAL A 154 4.02 -6.20 -1.76
N HIS A 155 3.73 -5.26 -0.85
CA HIS A 155 3.67 -3.84 -1.14
C HIS A 155 4.97 -3.14 -0.75
N LEU A 156 5.56 -2.44 -1.71
CA LEU A 156 6.83 -1.72 -1.57
C LEU A 156 6.65 -0.26 -1.99
N ALA A 157 7.10 0.66 -1.14
CA ALA A 157 7.07 2.08 -1.45
C ALA A 157 8.37 2.78 -1.03
N THR A 158 8.77 2.64 0.22
CA THR A 158 9.86 3.40 0.84
C THR A 158 11.21 3.18 0.15
N ASN A 159 11.51 1.95 -0.30
CA ASN A 159 12.74 1.65 -1.02
C ASN A 159 12.81 2.42 -2.35
N PHE A 160 11.73 2.41 -3.13
CA PHE A 160 11.68 3.17 -4.40
C PHE A 160 11.78 4.68 -4.19
N ALA A 161 11.19 5.21 -3.10
CA ALA A 161 11.38 6.60 -2.71
C ALA A 161 12.85 6.87 -2.35
N THR A 162 13.52 5.97 -1.63
CA THR A 162 14.96 6.08 -1.34
C THR A 162 15.76 6.13 -2.63
N MET A 163 15.52 5.20 -3.55
CA MET A 163 16.19 5.17 -4.85
C MET A 163 15.98 6.44 -5.67
N PHE A 164 14.78 7.04 -5.60
CA PHE A 164 14.51 8.33 -6.22
C PHE A 164 15.48 9.40 -5.68
N PHE A 165 15.51 9.60 -4.36
CA PHE A 165 16.37 10.62 -3.73
C PHE A 165 17.87 10.35 -3.89
N ASP A 166 18.28 9.11 -4.13
CA ASP A 166 19.68 8.72 -4.34
C ASP A 166 20.13 8.90 -5.79
N ASN A 167 19.20 8.95 -6.75
CA ASN A 167 19.50 9.02 -8.17
C ASN A 167 19.16 10.37 -8.85
N ILE A 168 18.45 11.26 -8.18
CA ILE A 168 18.20 12.62 -8.70
C ILE A 168 19.44 13.52 -8.57
N PRO A 169 19.58 14.62 -9.36
CA PRO A 169 20.65 15.59 -9.24
C PRO A 169 20.76 16.16 -7.83
N ALA A 170 21.99 16.37 -7.38
CA ALA A 170 22.28 16.81 -6.01
C ALA A 170 21.69 18.20 -5.69
N ASP A 171 21.71 19.11 -6.64
CA ASP A 171 21.11 20.46 -6.54
C ASP A 171 19.59 20.37 -6.41
N PHE A 172 18.94 19.50 -7.17
CA PHE A 172 17.49 19.27 -7.07
C PHE A 172 17.12 18.64 -5.72
N LYS A 173 17.90 17.66 -5.25
CA LYS A 173 17.73 17.09 -3.91
C LYS A 173 17.88 18.13 -2.81
N ALA A 174 18.88 19.01 -2.92
CA ALA A 174 19.11 20.10 -1.98
C ALA A 174 17.93 21.10 -1.97
N GLU A 175 17.37 21.43 -3.13
CA GLU A 175 16.18 22.28 -3.23
C GLU A 175 14.97 21.66 -2.50
N MET A 176 14.73 20.35 -2.71
CA MET A 176 13.66 19.63 -2.02
C MET A 176 13.88 19.63 -0.50
N TYR A 177 15.10 19.43 -0.03
CA TYR A 177 15.41 19.42 1.39
C TYR A 177 15.28 20.82 2.01
N ALA A 178 15.72 21.87 1.34
CA ALA A 178 15.48 23.24 1.78
C ALA A 178 13.99 23.58 1.90
N TRP A 179 13.18 23.06 0.99
CA TRP A 179 11.72 23.19 1.08
C TRP A 179 11.17 22.47 2.32
N LEU A 180 11.65 21.26 2.63
CA LEU A 180 11.25 20.49 3.81
C LEU A 180 11.61 21.20 5.11
N ASP A 181 12.78 21.84 5.19
CA ASP A 181 13.21 22.60 6.37
C ASP A 181 12.22 23.72 6.75
N VAL A 182 11.51 24.26 5.76
CA VAL A 182 10.48 25.29 5.96
C VAL A 182 9.08 24.67 6.15
N ASN A 183 8.67 23.81 5.21
CA ASN A 183 7.28 23.38 5.11
C ASN A 183 6.96 22.12 5.95
N SER A 184 7.98 21.41 6.42
CA SER A 184 7.85 20.26 7.32
C SER A 184 8.57 20.48 8.66
N ALA A 185 8.90 21.72 9.01
CA ALA A 185 9.62 22.06 10.25
C ALA A 185 8.94 21.48 11.50
N GLY A 186 7.62 21.41 11.53
CA GLY A 186 6.84 20.85 12.63
C GLY A 186 7.06 19.34 12.86
N ASP A 187 7.55 18.61 11.85
CA ASP A 187 7.84 17.17 11.95
C ASP A 187 9.20 16.90 12.62
N ARG A 188 10.03 17.94 12.78
CA ARG A 188 11.37 17.85 13.36
C ARG A 188 11.29 17.78 14.89
N LYS A 189 11.68 16.64 15.44
CA LYS A 189 11.79 16.49 16.91
C LYS A 189 13.15 16.97 17.41
N PRO A 190 13.28 17.41 18.67
CA PRO A 190 14.52 17.98 19.22
C PRO A 190 15.75 17.07 19.17
N ASP A 191 15.53 15.75 19.27
CA ASP A 191 16.55 14.70 19.31
C ASP A 191 16.83 14.05 17.93
N MET A 192 16.17 14.57 16.88
CA MET A 192 16.25 13.99 15.54
C MET A 192 17.44 14.55 14.77
N THR A 193 18.25 13.68 14.15
CA THR A 193 19.29 14.11 13.20
C THR A 193 18.67 14.63 11.89
N ASN A 194 19.45 15.35 11.09
CA ASN A 194 18.99 15.80 9.76
C ASN A 194 18.63 14.63 8.87
N GLU A 195 19.41 13.56 8.89
CA GLU A 195 19.16 12.33 8.12
C GLU A 195 17.81 11.72 8.49
N GLN A 196 17.53 11.60 9.78
CA GLN A 196 16.25 11.11 10.29
C GLN A 196 15.08 12.00 9.88
N PHE A 197 15.26 13.32 9.97
CA PHE A 197 14.23 14.27 9.57
C PHE A 197 13.93 14.17 8.07
N TYR A 198 14.95 14.29 7.22
CA TYR A 198 14.75 14.20 5.77
C TYR A 198 14.18 12.86 5.34
N TYR A 199 14.66 11.78 5.92
CA TYR A 199 14.11 10.45 5.60
C TYR A 199 12.60 10.38 5.89
N LYS A 200 12.15 10.86 7.05
CA LYS A 200 10.73 10.82 7.45
C LYS A 200 9.87 11.80 6.65
N SER A 201 10.38 12.99 6.39
CA SER A 201 9.60 14.09 5.80
C SER A 201 9.65 14.13 4.28
N ARG A 202 10.64 13.49 3.62
CA ARG A 202 10.89 13.62 2.17
C ARG A 202 9.68 13.32 1.29
N LYS A 203 8.76 12.46 1.72
CA LYS A 203 7.51 12.18 1.01
C LYS A 203 6.65 13.44 0.82
N ASN A 204 6.72 14.40 1.74
CA ASN A 204 5.95 15.65 1.69
C ASN A 204 6.39 16.54 0.52
N ALA A 205 7.66 16.43 0.08
CA ALA A 205 8.18 17.19 -1.06
C ALA A 205 7.77 16.60 -2.43
N ILE A 206 7.36 15.34 -2.50
CA ILE A 206 7.08 14.67 -3.80
C ILE A 206 5.97 15.39 -4.56
N GLY A 207 4.88 15.76 -3.89
CA GLY A 207 3.76 16.48 -4.51
C GLY A 207 4.16 17.87 -5.05
N PRO A 208 4.67 18.78 -4.19
CA PRO A 208 5.11 20.11 -4.60
C PRO A 208 6.16 20.12 -5.72
N PHE A 209 7.04 19.14 -5.75
CA PHE A 209 8.10 19.02 -6.75
C PHE A 209 7.76 18.11 -7.93
N LYS A 210 6.53 17.62 -8.03
CA LYS A 210 6.13 16.67 -9.07
C LYS A 210 6.45 17.17 -10.49
N ALA A 211 6.06 18.39 -10.82
CA ALA A 211 6.31 18.95 -12.15
C ALA A 211 7.82 19.03 -12.49
N LYS A 212 8.65 19.47 -11.53
CA LYS A 212 10.10 19.51 -11.69
C LYS A 212 10.70 18.11 -11.81
N SER A 213 10.19 17.13 -11.09
CA SER A 213 10.63 15.71 -11.18
C SER A 213 10.41 15.15 -12.59
N TYR A 214 9.27 15.43 -13.19
CA TYR A 214 8.98 15.02 -14.58
C TYR A 214 9.82 15.80 -15.61
N ALA A 215 10.25 17.01 -15.28
CA ALA A 215 11.07 17.87 -16.14
C ALA A 215 12.59 17.67 -15.95
N LEU A 216 13.02 16.68 -15.16
CA LEU A 216 14.44 16.37 -14.98
C LEU A 216 15.13 16.11 -16.33
N PRO A 217 16.44 16.41 -16.46
CA PRO A 217 17.24 16.08 -17.63
C PRO A 217 17.13 14.60 -18.00
N GLU A 218 17.17 14.30 -19.29
CA GLU A 218 17.01 12.92 -19.78
C GLU A 218 18.02 11.94 -19.19
N GLU A 219 19.27 12.37 -19.00
CA GLU A 219 20.31 11.59 -18.33
C GLU A 219 19.92 11.19 -16.90
N ALA A 220 19.35 12.12 -16.13
CA ALA A 220 18.91 11.85 -14.75
C ALA A 220 17.70 10.89 -14.74
N LYS A 221 16.76 11.07 -15.68
CA LYS A 221 15.61 10.15 -15.85
C LYS A 221 16.08 8.76 -16.24
N GLN A 222 17.02 8.65 -17.17
CA GLN A 222 17.58 7.36 -17.60
C GLN A 222 18.31 6.65 -16.46
N LYS A 223 19.12 7.38 -15.67
CA LYS A 223 19.79 6.83 -14.49
C LYS A 223 18.79 6.25 -13.49
N LEU A 224 17.71 6.99 -13.20
CA LEU A 224 16.67 6.57 -12.28
C LEU A 224 15.90 5.34 -12.82
N SER A 225 15.50 5.36 -14.09
CA SER A 225 14.82 4.24 -14.74
C SER A 225 15.66 2.97 -14.70
N SER A 226 16.94 3.06 -15.06
CA SER A 226 17.83 1.88 -15.03
C SER A 226 17.99 1.32 -13.61
N ALA A 227 18.06 2.18 -12.59
CA ALA A 227 18.11 1.72 -11.21
C ALA A 227 16.82 1.01 -10.79
N TRP A 228 15.66 1.54 -11.17
CA TRP A 228 14.36 0.90 -10.87
C TRP A 228 14.18 -0.41 -11.64
N GLU A 229 14.53 -0.46 -12.92
CA GLU A 229 14.47 -1.69 -13.73
C GLU A 229 15.30 -2.81 -13.08
N ALA A 230 16.55 -2.52 -12.71
CA ALA A 230 17.40 -3.48 -12.03
C ALA A 230 16.81 -3.95 -10.69
N GLN A 231 16.16 -3.06 -9.95
CA GLN A 231 15.49 -3.40 -8.70
C GLN A 231 14.25 -4.28 -8.94
N PHE A 232 13.44 -3.99 -9.96
CA PHE A 232 12.29 -4.82 -10.31
C PHE A 232 12.73 -6.22 -10.75
N ASP A 233 13.75 -6.33 -11.61
CA ASP A 233 14.28 -7.63 -12.05
C ASP A 233 14.72 -8.48 -10.87
N LYS A 234 15.47 -7.88 -9.94
CA LYS A 234 15.89 -8.54 -8.71
C LYS A 234 14.70 -9.00 -7.85
N LEU A 235 13.69 -8.14 -7.66
CA LEU A 235 12.50 -8.48 -6.90
C LEU A 235 11.69 -9.59 -7.57
N PHE A 236 11.57 -9.57 -8.89
CA PHE A 236 10.87 -10.62 -9.64
C PHE A 236 11.57 -11.97 -9.50
N ASP A 237 12.89 -12.00 -9.50
CA ASP A 237 13.66 -13.22 -9.25
C ASP A 237 13.44 -13.73 -7.82
N LEU A 238 13.57 -12.86 -6.81
CA LEU A 238 13.38 -13.20 -5.39
C LEU A 238 11.96 -13.66 -5.06
N LEU A 239 10.96 -13.12 -5.74
CA LEU A 239 9.54 -13.48 -5.57
C LEU A 239 9.11 -14.63 -6.50
N GLY A 240 10.04 -15.24 -7.25
CA GLY A 240 9.76 -16.40 -8.09
C GLY A 240 8.83 -16.13 -9.27
N LEU A 241 8.82 -14.88 -9.80
CA LEU A 241 7.96 -14.49 -10.93
C LEU A 241 8.55 -14.83 -12.31
N LYS A 242 9.75 -15.40 -12.36
CA LYS A 242 10.34 -15.85 -13.60
C LYS A 242 9.44 -16.89 -14.28
N ASP A 243 9.28 -16.77 -15.60
CA ASP A 243 8.50 -17.67 -16.45
C ASP A 243 6.98 -17.78 -16.11
N THR A 244 6.44 -16.84 -15.34
CA THR A 244 5.01 -16.83 -14.96
C THR A 244 4.08 -16.27 -16.06
N LYS A 245 4.61 -15.73 -17.15
CA LYS A 245 3.83 -15.20 -18.28
C LYS A 245 2.82 -16.21 -18.83
N GLN A 246 3.17 -17.50 -18.84
CA GLN A 246 2.25 -18.57 -19.24
C GLN A 246 0.97 -18.63 -18.39
N PHE A 247 1.06 -18.32 -17.09
CA PHE A 247 -0.11 -18.26 -16.21
C PHE A 247 -0.94 -17.01 -16.45
N THR A 248 -0.31 -15.85 -16.59
CA THR A 248 -1.03 -14.59 -16.89
C THR A 248 -1.78 -14.70 -18.20
N THR A 249 -1.15 -15.25 -19.26
CA THR A 249 -1.80 -15.46 -20.55
C THR A 249 -2.99 -16.42 -20.47
N LYS A 250 -2.91 -17.43 -19.60
CA LYS A 250 -3.96 -18.45 -19.47
C LYS A 250 -5.15 -17.96 -18.63
N PHE A 251 -4.90 -17.18 -17.58
CA PHE A 251 -5.91 -16.89 -16.55
C PHE A 251 -6.36 -15.42 -16.53
N ILE A 252 -5.62 -14.52 -17.18
CA ILE A 252 -5.94 -13.10 -17.15
C ILE A 252 -6.37 -12.63 -18.53
N THR A 253 -7.57 -12.08 -18.61
CA THR A 253 -8.03 -11.33 -19.79
C THR A 253 -7.82 -9.84 -19.49
N SER A 254 -6.97 -9.20 -20.28
CA SER A 254 -6.71 -7.76 -20.14
C SER A 254 -7.96 -6.97 -20.55
N ALA A 255 -8.55 -6.26 -19.60
CA ALA A 255 -9.56 -5.26 -19.91
C ALA A 255 -8.87 -4.02 -20.51
N LYS A 256 -9.17 -3.71 -21.75
CA LYS A 256 -8.67 -2.47 -22.38
C LYS A 256 -9.61 -1.33 -22.03
N ILE A 257 -9.34 -0.68 -20.91
CA ILE A 257 -10.02 0.56 -20.50
C ILE A 257 -9.06 1.69 -20.82
N ALA A 258 -9.37 2.46 -21.88
CA ALA A 258 -8.64 3.68 -22.19
C ALA A 258 -9.40 4.85 -21.55
N PRO A 259 -8.89 5.46 -20.47
CA PRO A 259 -9.52 6.65 -19.90
C PRO A 259 -9.48 7.79 -20.92
N VAL A 260 -10.61 8.44 -21.13
CA VAL A 260 -10.72 9.64 -21.95
C VAL A 260 -11.01 10.85 -21.06
N LEU A 261 -10.56 12.03 -21.49
CA LEU A 261 -10.73 13.25 -20.68
C LEU A 261 -12.20 13.49 -20.30
N ALA A 262 -13.15 13.14 -21.16
CA ALA A 262 -14.59 13.27 -20.91
C ALA A 262 -15.08 12.45 -19.69
N ASP A 263 -14.36 11.39 -19.29
CA ASP A 263 -14.71 10.59 -18.10
C ASP A 263 -14.43 11.35 -16.79
N TYR A 264 -13.58 12.38 -16.84
CA TYR A 264 -13.08 13.11 -15.67
C TYR A 264 -13.55 14.57 -15.64
N VAL A 265 -13.95 15.12 -16.79
CA VAL A 265 -14.45 16.48 -16.91
C VAL A 265 -15.94 16.42 -17.16
N LYS A 266 -16.77 16.71 -16.15
CA LYS A 266 -18.19 16.92 -16.35
C LYS A 266 -18.35 18.14 -17.29
N GLN A 267 -18.91 17.89 -18.47
CA GLN A 267 -19.39 18.96 -19.34
C GLN A 267 -20.56 19.63 -18.61
N ASP A 268 -20.59 20.72 -18.14
CA ASP A 268 -21.63 21.42 -17.36
C ASP A 268 -21.55 21.26 -15.82
N VAL A 269 -20.39 21.53 -15.23
CA VAL A 269 -20.41 22.22 -13.96
C VAL A 269 -20.41 23.70 -14.31
N ALA A 270 -21.58 24.35 -14.31
CA ALA A 270 -21.65 25.78 -14.06
C ALA A 270 -20.71 26.06 -12.89
N ALA A 271 -19.80 27.01 -13.06
CA ALA A 271 -18.78 27.30 -12.05
C ALA A 271 -19.51 27.49 -10.72
N GLU A 272 -19.53 26.45 -9.88
CA GLU A 272 -19.85 26.62 -8.48
C GLU A 272 -18.78 27.56 -7.95
N ASP A 273 -19.24 28.66 -7.40
CA ASP A 273 -18.40 29.62 -6.73
C ASP A 273 -17.70 28.91 -5.58
N VAL A 274 -16.42 28.56 -5.79
CA VAL A 274 -15.56 27.90 -4.80
C VAL A 274 -14.84 28.92 -3.91
N SER A 275 -15.26 30.18 -3.91
CA SER A 275 -14.67 31.24 -3.09
C SER A 275 -14.76 30.93 -1.60
N ASP A 276 -15.70 30.09 -1.15
CA ASP A 276 -15.90 29.68 0.23
C ASP A 276 -14.99 28.49 0.65
N LEU A 277 -14.19 27.93 -0.26
CA LEU A 277 -13.26 26.82 0.04
C LEU A 277 -11.79 27.25 0.19
N ALA A 278 -11.54 28.54 0.25
CA ALA A 278 -10.21 29.13 0.40
C ALA A 278 -10.03 29.72 1.82
N ASP A 279 -10.14 28.87 2.87
CA ASP A 279 -9.65 29.17 4.22
C ASP A 279 -8.66 28.10 4.68
#